data_32b1b3342a809ae7bed7b7a37972db67
#
_entry.id   32b1b3342a809ae7bed7b7a37972db67
#
_cell.length_a   1.000
_cell.length_b   1.000
_cell.length_c   1.000
_cell.angle_alpha   90.00
_cell.angle_beta   90.00
_cell.angle_gamma   90.00
#
_symmetry.space_group_name_H-M   'P 1'
#
loop_
_entity.id
_entity.type
_entity.pdbx_description
1 polymer ?
#
loop_
_entity_poly.entity_id
_entity_poly.type
_entity_poly.pdbx_seq_one_letter_code
_entity_poly.pdbx_strand_id
1 'polypeptide(L)' 'MTMSTLERAYFLARAGECGDVAKLKDRLKADGCRAVDALLAPRSVREHLAAICAATFKPTHLG' A
#
# COMPACT_ATOMS: atom_id res chain seq x y z
N MET A 1 -9.92 8.41 15.45
CA MET A 1 -9.82 9.02 14.15
C MET A 1 -9.53 8.03 13.09
N THR A 2 -10.15 8.19 11.94
CA THR A 2 -10.02 7.22 10.86
C THR A 2 -9.13 7.76 9.78
N MET A 3 -8.19 6.97 9.35
CA MET A 3 -7.39 7.34 8.20
C MET A 3 -8.20 7.18 6.93
N SER A 4 -7.98 8.03 5.95
CA SER A 4 -8.55 7.81 4.63
C SER A 4 -7.85 6.61 4.00
N THR A 5 -8.47 6.03 2.98
CA THR A 5 -7.88 4.89 2.28
C THR A 5 -6.50 5.25 1.73
N LEU A 6 -6.36 6.43 1.17
CA LEU A 6 -5.07 6.86 0.62
C LEU A 6 -4.02 7.03 1.70
N GLU A 7 -4.38 7.62 2.82
CA GLU A 7 -3.45 7.76 3.94
C GLU A 7 -3.01 6.39 4.45
N ARG A 8 -3.94 5.47 4.53
CA ARG A 8 -3.60 4.13 4.98
C ARG A 8 -2.69 3.43 3.99
N ALA A 9 -2.91 3.66 2.70
CA ALA A 9 -2.03 3.09 1.68
C ALA A 9 -0.59 3.55 1.87
N TYR A 10 -0.41 4.85 2.08
CA TYR A 10 0.93 5.38 2.32
C TYR A 10 1.51 4.87 3.63
N PHE A 11 0.69 4.76 4.64
CA PHE A 11 1.13 4.24 5.92
C PHE A 11 1.66 2.81 5.78
N LEU A 12 0.89 1.94 5.12
CA LEU A 12 1.31 0.56 4.94
C LEU A 12 2.54 0.44 4.06
N ALA A 13 2.62 1.26 3.03
CA ALA A 13 3.79 1.25 2.17
C ALA A 13 5.05 1.64 2.95
N ARG A 14 4.95 2.67 3.77
CA ARG A 14 6.09 3.12 4.57
C ARG A 14 6.45 2.15 5.67
N ALA A 15 5.47 1.41 6.14
CA ALA A 15 5.73 0.41 7.18
C ALA A 15 6.50 -0.80 6.64
N GLY A 16 6.61 -0.94 5.33
CA GLY A 16 7.35 -2.03 4.74
C GLY A 16 6.61 -3.36 4.77
N GLU A 17 5.29 -3.32 4.91
CA GLU A 17 4.51 -4.54 5.00
C GLU A 17 4.12 -5.12 3.64
N CYS A 18 4.19 -4.32 2.60
CA CYS A 18 3.77 -4.75 1.27
C CYS A 18 4.92 -4.55 0.30
N GLY A 19 5.18 -5.58 -0.50
CA GLY A 19 6.30 -5.53 -1.44
C GLY A 19 5.97 -4.83 -2.75
N ASP A 20 4.69 -4.73 -3.08
CA ASP A 20 4.27 -4.06 -4.31
C ASP A 20 2.85 -3.55 -4.17
N VAL A 21 2.40 -2.83 -5.18
CA VAL A 21 1.09 -2.19 -5.13
C VAL A 21 -0.04 -3.21 -5.15
N ALA A 22 0.14 -4.34 -5.82
CA ALA A 22 -0.90 -5.36 -5.86
C ALA A 22 -1.18 -5.90 -4.45
N LYS A 23 -0.12 -6.17 -3.71
CA LYS A 23 -0.27 -6.65 -2.34
C LYS A 23 -0.83 -5.56 -1.43
N LEU A 24 -0.42 -4.33 -1.68
CA LEU A 24 -0.95 -3.20 -0.93
C LEU A 24 -2.46 -3.08 -1.12
N LYS A 25 -2.92 -3.22 -2.36
CA LYS A 25 -4.36 -3.18 -2.63
C LYS A 25 -5.10 -4.30 -1.91
N ASP A 26 -4.56 -5.51 -1.96
CA ASP A 26 -5.18 -6.63 -1.28
C ASP A 26 -5.27 -6.39 0.21
N ARG A 27 -4.22 -5.84 0.80
CA ARG A 27 -4.22 -5.54 2.22
C ARG A 27 -5.27 -4.49 2.56
N LEU A 28 -5.38 -3.46 1.73
CA LEU A 28 -6.37 -2.41 1.97
C LEU A 28 -7.78 -2.98 1.88
N LYS A 29 -8.02 -3.84 0.92
CA LYS A 29 -9.34 -4.47 0.78
C LYS A 29 -9.66 -5.37 1.98
N ALA A 30 -8.67 -6.10 2.44
CA ALA A 30 -8.83 -6.96 3.61
C ALA A 30 -9.13 -6.14 4.86
N ASP A 31 -8.60 -4.92 4.92
CA ASP A 31 -8.84 -4.02 6.05
C ASP A 31 -10.18 -3.30 5.94
N GLY A 32 -10.96 -3.58 4.90
CA GLY A 32 -12.27 -2.96 4.73
C GLY A 32 -12.23 -1.57 4.13
N CYS A 33 -11.12 -1.18 3.54
CA CYS A 33 -11.01 0.14 2.93
C CYS A 33 -11.85 0.22 1.66
N ARG A 34 -12.40 1.40 1.40
CA ARG A 34 -13.26 1.61 0.25
C ARG A 34 -12.51 2.29 -0.88
N ALA A 35 -13.01 2.09 -2.09
CA ALA A 35 -12.51 2.76 -3.28
C ALA A 35 -11.03 2.54 -3.50
N VAL A 36 -10.52 1.39 -3.09
CA VAL A 36 -9.10 1.09 -3.22
C VAL A 36 -8.66 1.18 -4.68
N ASP A 37 -9.40 0.52 -5.57
CA ASP A 37 -9.02 0.53 -6.98
C ASP A 37 -9.10 1.92 -7.58
N ALA A 38 -10.14 2.68 -7.22
CA ALA A 38 -10.29 4.03 -7.77
C ALA A 38 -9.20 4.97 -7.27
N LEU A 39 -8.86 4.88 -5.99
CA LEU A 39 -7.86 5.77 -5.41
C LEU A 39 -6.44 5.43 -5.85
N LEU A 40 -6.20 4.17 -6.12
CA LEU A 40 -4.88 3.74 -6.55
C LEU A 40 -4.78 3.56 -8.07
N ALA A 41 -5.81 3.98 -8.82
CA ALA A 41 -5.77 3.90 -10.27
C ALA A 41 -4.82 4.90 -10.93
N PRO A 42 -4.68 6.16 -10.44
CA PRO A 42 -3.78 7.11 -11.10
C PRO A 42 -2.34 6.57 -11.12
N ARG A 43 -1.72 6.71 -12.29
CA ARG A 43 -0.37 6.20 -12.47
C ARG A 43 0.61 6.83 -11.46
N SER A 44 0.50 8.13 -11.26
CA SER A 44 1.42 8.81 -10.35
C SER A 44 1.33 8.25 -8.92
N VAL A 45 0.12 7.95 -8.47
CA VAL A 45 -0.07 7.38 -7.14
C VAL A 45 0.53 5.98 -7.09
N ARG A 46 0.25 5.18 -8.10
CA ARG A 46 0.77 3.81 -8.14
C ARG A 46 2.29 3.78 -8.19
N GLU A 47 2.87 4.64 -9.00
CA GLU A 47 4.33 4.70 -9.11
C GLU A 47 4.95 5.17 -7.81
N HIS A 48 4.34 6.15 -7.17
CA HIS A 48 4.83 6.65 -5.90
C HIS A 48 4.78 5.55 -4.83
N LEU A 49 3.65 4.88 -4.73
CA LEU A 49 3.50 3.80 -3.75
C LEU A 49 4.44 2.64 -4.06
N ALA A 50 4.58 2.30 -5.34
CA ALA A 50 5.48 1.23 -5.73
C ALA A 50 6.93 1.55 -5.34
N ALA A 51 7.33 2.79 -5.51
CA ALA A 51 8.67 3.20 -5.12
C ALA A 51 8.87 3.10 -3.62
N ILE A 52 7.88 3.52 -2.86
CA ILE A 52 7.95 3.42 -1.40
C ILE A 52 8.00 1.96 -0.97
N CYS A 53 7.15 1.13 -1.55
CA CYS A 53 7.14 -0.30 -1.23
C CYS A 53 8.49 -0.93 -1.53
N ALA A 54 9.05 -0.63 -2.69
CA ALA A 54 10.33 -1.19 -3.06
C ALA A 54 11.44 -0.76 -2.12
N ALA A 55 11.38 0.48 -1.63
CA ALA A 55 12.41 1.01 -0.75
C ALA A 55 12.27 0.51 0.68
N THR A 56 11.04 0.24 1.13
CA THR A 56 10.82 -0.07 2.53
C THR A 56 10.50 -1.53 2.80
N PHE A 57 10.13 -2.29 1.79
CA PHE A 57 9.71 -3.66 2.03
C PHE A 57 10.84 -4.49 2.64
N LYS A 58 10.52 -5.15 3.72
CA LYS A 58 11.47 -6.05 4.38
C LYS A 58 10.82 -7.41 4.49
N PRO A 59 11.33 -8.39 3.76
CA PRO A 59 10.81 -9.74 3.89
C PRO A 59 10.95 -10.19 5.33
N THR A 60 9.89 -10.72 5.87
CA THR A 60 9.95 -11.15 7.25
C THR A 60 10.45 -12.58 7.39
N HIS A 61 10.68 -13.22 6.31
CA HIS A 61 11.12 -14.57 6.47
C HIS A 61 12.55 -14.59 6.94
N LEU A 62 12.83 -15.52 7.73
CA LEU A 62 14.13 -15.63 8.34
C LEU A 62 14.93 -16.61 7.60
N GLY A 63 15.39 -16.21 6.56
CA GLY A 63 16.18 -17.15 5.77
C GLY A 63 17.11 -17.94 6.61
#